data_1b203c7449a6ef84a3aed82037ad65a9
#
_entry.id   1b203c7449a6ef84a3aed82037ad65a9
#
_cell.length_a   1.000
_cell.length_b   1.000
_cell.length_c   1.000
_cell.angle_alpha   90.00
_cell.angle_beta   90.00
_cell.angle_gamma   90.00
#
_symmetry.space_group_name_H-M   'P 1'
#
loop_
_entity.id
_entity.type
_entity.pdbx_description
1 polymer ?
#
loop_
_entity_poly.entity_id
_entity_poly.type
_entity_poly.pdbx_seq_one_letter_code
_entity_poly.pdbx_strand_id
1 'polypeptide(L)'
;MLFPEDQVAFCERCFHSTSCWCCHLPCGPLHRRLSDERIVCQHCYNTALLSPRQLGPLYEGTIQFFEKKMKMRLKTRPRLKVTDQRFLLKQFGISDHTFGLYTDTGDEETIYIITGIAKDRAWITLAHELTHFWQKRNCPNPQALVLLEGFAEWTAYKLAEHNALHRAMLSIRRNVAEPYHTGLHAFLGLEQKIGIQGVIKYARTETGLGQ
;
A
#
# COMPACT_ATOMS: atom_id res chain seq x y z
N MET A 1 17.61 -8.46 16.79
CA MET A 1 17.43 -7.01 16.62
C MET A 1 15.98 -6.71 17.00
N LEU A 2 15.77 -5.85 17.98
CA LEU A 2 14.45 -5.38 18.39
C LEU A 2 14.10 -4.17 17.51
N PHE A 3 12.93 -4.18 16.96
CA PHE A 3 12.32 -2.98 16.39
C PHE A 3 11.42 -2.38 17.48
N PRO A 4 11.87 -1.32 18.20
CA PRO A 4 11.21 -0.85 19.43
C PRO A 4 9.78 -0.37 19.22
N GLU A 5 9.44 0.01 17.98
CA GLU A 5 8.13 0.57 17.64
C GLU A 5 7.07 -0.51 17.33
N ASP A 6 7.47 -1.80 17.15
CA ASP A 6 6.59 -2.75 16.47
C ASP A 6 6.31 -4.05 17.22
N GLN A 7 6.83 -4.26 18.42
CA GLN A 7 6.70 -5.51 19.18
C GLN A 7 7.11 -6.80 18.40
N VAL A 8 7.83 -6.65 17.28
CA VAL A 8 8.30 -7.77 16.46
C VAL A 8 9.82 -7.89 16.61
N ALA A 9 10.25 -8.91 17.32
CA ALA A 9 11.67 -9.22 17.48
C ALA A 9 12.07 -10.38 16.57
N PHE A 10 13.21 -10.25 15.91
CA PHE A 10 13.86 -11.35 15.17
C PHE A 10 15.23 -11.63 15.77
N CYS A 11 15.53 -12.91 16.00
CA CYS A 11 16.91 -13.31 16.30
C CYS A 11 17.78 -13.13 15.04
N GLU A 12 19.10 -13.04 15.22
CA GLU A 12 20.05 -12.83 14.13
C GLU A 12 19.88 -13.84 12.99
N ARG A 13 19.75 -15.13 13.33
CA ARG A 13 19.50 -16.19 12.35
C ARG A 13 18.22 -15.98 11.54
N CYS A 14 17.12 -15.56 12.18
CA CYS A 14 15.86 -15.29 11.49
C CYS A 14 15.94 -14.02 10.65
N PHE A 15 16.67 -13.01 11.11
CA PHE A 15 16.85 -11.75 10.38
C PHE A 15 17.54 -11.96 9.02
N HIS A 16 18.48 -12.90 8.94
CA HIS A 16 19.17 -13.29 7.70
C HIS A 16 18.46 -14.41 6.92
N SER A 17 17.27 -14.84 7.34
CA SER A 17 16.49 -15.84 6.60
C SER A 17 15.80 -15.24 5.38
N THR A 18 15.23 -16.11 4.52
CA THR A 18 14.40 -15.69 3.38
C THR A 18 13.33 -14.69 3.82
N SER A 19 13.19 -13.59 3.11
CA SER A 19 12.16 -12.60 3.35
C SER A 19 10.81 -13.07 2.81
N CYS A 20 9.75 -12.72 3.54
CA CYS A 20 8.39 -12.98 3.10
C CYS A 20 8.05 -12.13 1.88
N TRP A 21 7.59 -12.76 0.83
CA TRP A 21 7.20 -12.07 -0.39
C TRP A 21 6.10 -11.00 -0.14
N CYS A 22 5.21 -11.25 0.83
CA CYS A 22 4.07 -10.36 1.10
C CYS A 22 4.40 -9.17 2.02
N CYS A 23 5.10 -9.39 3.14
CA CYS A 23 5.36 -8.33 4.12
C CYS A 23 6.83 -7.90 4.21
N HIS A 24 7.70 -8.51 3.40
CA HIS A 24 9.15 -8.29 3.36
C HIS A 24 9.89 -8.51 4.70
N LEU A 25 9.19 -8.99 5.72
CA LEU A 25 9.81 -9.37 6.99
C LEU A 25 10.45 -10.75 6.88
N PRO A 26 11.46 -11.06 7.71
CA PRO A 26 12.06 -12.36 7.75
C PRO A 26 11.03 -13.48 7.91
N CYS A 27 11.15 -14.54 7.12
CA CYS A 27 10.34 -15.74 7.28
C CYS A 27 10.88 -16.58 8.45
N GLY A 28 10.03 -16.96 9.38
CA GLY A 28 10.35 -17.96 10.38
C GLY A 28 10.36 -19.39 9.78
N PRO A 29 10.65 -20.42 10.61
CA PRO A 29 10.71 -21.81 10.17
C PRO A 29 9.37 -22.35 9.62
N LEU A 30 8.27 -21.73 9.95
CA LEU A 30 6.91 -22.13 9.53
C LEU A 30 6.44 -21.37 8.28
N HIS A 31 7.33 -20.90 7.42
CA HIS A 31 6.95 -20.28 6.16
C HIS A 31 6.26 -21.28 5.21
N ARG A 32 5.54 -20.77 4.24
CA ARG A 32 4.86 -21.55 3.20
C ARG A 32 5.32 -21.10 1.81
N ARG A 33 5.45 -22.07 0.91
CA ARG A 33 5.59 -21.83 -0.52
C ARG A 33 4.21 -21.98 -1.16
N LEU A 34 3.76 -20.96 -1.87
CA LEU A 34 2.50 -20.96 -2.60
C LEU A 34 2.66 -21.70 -3.94
N SER A 35 1.55 -22.00 -4.62
CA SER A 35 1.54 -22.70 -5.91
C SER A 35 2.23 -21.91 -7.04
N ASP A 36 2.36 -20.60 -6.87
CA ASP A 36 3.07 -19.70 -7.77
C ASP A 36 4.51 -19.38 -7.30
N GLU A 37 5.07 -20.23 -6.46
CA GLU A 37 6.44 -20.17 -5.94
C GLU A 37 6.73 -19.06 -4.92
N ARG A 38 5.78 -18.17 -4.63
CA ARG A 38 5.95 -17.13 -3.60
C ARG A 38 6.15 -17.75 -2.23
N ILE A 39 7.20 -17.31 -1.50
CA ILE A 39 7.44 -17.73 -0.11
C ILE A 39 6.81 -16.68 0.82
N VAL A 40 5.91 -17.13 1.69
CA VAL A 40 5.20 -16.25 2.64
C VAL A 40 5.38 -16.75 4.08
N CYS A 41 5.51 -15.83 5.02
CA CYS A 41 5.58 -16.18 6.43
C CYS A 41 4.23 -16.73 6.93
N GLN A 42 4.24 -17.43 8.06
CA GLN A 42 3.04 -18.03 8.65
C GLN A 42 1.91 -17.01 8.87
N HIS A 43 2.23 -15.78 9.32
CA HIS A 43 1.23 -14.73 9.52
C HIS A 43 0.53 -14.35 8.21
N CYS A 44 1.31 -14.06 7.16
CA CYS A 44 0.75 -13.69 5.87
C CYS A 44 -0.08 -14.82 5.25
N TYR A 45 0.36 -16.06 5.41
CA TYR A 45 -0.39 -17.22 4.96
C TYR A 45 -1.75 -17.37 5.68
N ASN A 46 -1.74 -17.25 7.01
CA ASN A 46 -2.94 -17.42 7.82
C ASN A 46 -3.98 -16.30 7.63
N THR A 47 -3.54 -15.13 7.21
CA THR A 47 -4.39 -13.95 7.00
C THR A 47 -4.64 -13.63 5.53
N ALA A 48 -4.21 -14.52 4.62
CA ALA A 48 -4.31 -14.32 3.19
C ALA A 48 -5.75 -14.14 2.72
N LEU A 49 -5.97 -13.15 1.85
CA LEU A 49 -7.23 -12.96 1.17
C LEU A 49 -7.31 -13.89 -0.04
N LEU A 50 -8.32 -14.75 -0.05
CA LEU A 50 -8.52 -15.78 -1.07
C LEU A 50 -9.76 -15.53 -1.92
N SER A 51 -10.59 -14.56 -1.56
CA SER A 51 -11.84 -14.30 -2.28
C SER A 51 -12.21 -12.82 -2.34
N PRO A 52 -12.95 -12.39 -3.39
CA PRO A 52 -13.46 -11.01 -3.51
C PRO A 52 -14.34 -10.58 -2.33
N ARG A 53 -15.07 -11.51 -1.72
CA ARG A 53 -15.95 -11.21 -0.57
C ARG A 53 -15.20 -10.69 0.65
N GLN A 54 -13.96 -11.15 0.85
CA GLN A 54 -13.13 -10.71 1.96
C GLN A 54 -12.58 -9.28 1.74
N LEU A 55 -12.50 -8.83 0.50
CA LEU A 55 -11.96 -7.52 0.14
C LEU A 55 -12.98 -6.38 0.28
N GLY A 56 -14.26 -6.66 0.08
CA GLY A 56 -15.33 -5.67 0.16
C GLY A 56 -15.33 -4.85 1.46
N PRO A 57 -15.32 -5.47 2.65
CA PRO A 57 -15.25 -4.74 3.92
C PRO A 57 -14.01 -3.85 4.06
N LEU A 58 -12.86 -4.27 3.52
CA LEU A 58 -11.63 -3.46 3.52
C LEU A 58 -11.77 -2.25 2.61
N TYR A 59 -12.37 -2.43 1.44
CA TYR A 59 -12.63 -1.33 0.51
C TYR A 59 -13.55 -0.27 1.11
N GLU A 60 -14.67 -0.68 1.69
CA GLU A 60 -15.59 0.24 2.39
C GLU A 60 -14.91 0.94 3.57
N GLY A 61 -14.11 0.20 4.36
CA GLY A 61 -13.31 0.77 5.44
C GLY A 61 -12.30 1.81 4.96
N THR A 62 -11.66 1.57 3.81
CA THR A 62 -10.74 2.51 3.19
C THR A 62 -11.46 3.78 2.73
N ILE A 63 -12.62 3.64 2.08
CA ILE A 63 -13.44 4.80 1.68
C ILE A 63 -13.85 5.63 2.90
N GLN A 64 -14.31 4.99 3.97
CA GLN A 64 -14.68 5.70 5.19
C GLN A 64 -13.48 6.42 5.83
N PHE A 65 -12.30 5.82 5.83
CA PHE A 65 -11.07 6.46 6.28
C PHE A 65 -10.74 7.71 5.46
N PHE A 66 -10.77 7.61 4.12
CA PHE A 66 -10.55 8.74 3.22
C PHE A 66 -11.52 9.89 3.52
N GLU A 67 -12.81 9.61 3.59
CA GLU A 67 -13.84 10.65 3.73
C GLU A 67 -13.87 11.22 5.15
N LYS A 68 -13.86 10.37 6.19
CA LYS A 68 -14.07 10.79 7.57
C LYS A 68 -12.80 11.28 8.27
N LYS A 69 -11.66 10.64 8.01
CA LYS A 69 -10.39 10.95 8.68
C LYS A 69 -9.50 11.87 7.85
N MET A 70 -9.29 11.52 6.59
CA MET A 70 -8.43 12.31 5.69
C MET A 70 -9.16 13.52 5.08
N LYS A 71 -10.50 13.57 5.10
CA LYS A 71 -11.32 14.58 4.40
C LYS A 71 -11.09 14.60 2.87
N MET A 72 -10.66 13.48 2.33
CA MET A 72 -10.48 13.24 0.90
C MET A 72 -11.79 12.70 0.32
N ARG A 73 -12.63 13.57 -0.23
CA ARG A 73 -13.92 13.16 -0.79
C ARG A 73 -13.77 12.39 -2.10
N LEU A 74 -14.54 11.33 -2.23
CA LEU A 74 -14.66 10.52 -3.44
C LEU A 74 -16.03 10.75 -4.08
N LYS A 75 -16.09 11.50 -5.19
CA LYS A 75 -17.35 11.76 -5.92
C LYS A 75 -17.92 10.51 -6.60
N THR A 76 -17.03 9.64 -7.06
CA THR A 76 -17.32 8.35 -7.67
C THR A 76 -16.42 7.30 -7.02
N ARG A 77 -16.64 6.03 -7.35
CA ARG A 77 -15.84 4.92 -6.81
C ARG A 77 -15.30 4.07 -7.94
N PRO A 78 -14.02 3.74 -7.98
CA PRO A 78 -13.49 2.80 -8.96
C PRO A 78 -14.05 1.39 -8.71
N ARG A 79 -14.14 0.59 -9.74
CA ARG A 79 -14.47 -0.83 -9.59
C ARG A 79 -13.33 -1.54 -8.88
N LEU A 80 -13.69 -2.53 -8.07
CA LEU A 80 -12.73 -3.37 -7.38
C LEU A 80 -12.74 -4.76 -8.01
N LYS A 81 -11.58 -5.19 -8.50
CA LYS A 81 -11.40 -6.53 -9.09
C LYS A 81 -10.29 -7.27 -8.35
N VAL A 82 -10.55 -8.55 -8.07
CA VAL A 82 -9.55 -9.47 -7.54
C VAL A 82 -8.96 -10.25 -8.68
N THR A 83 -7.66 -10.38 -8.71
CA THR A 83 -6.93 -11.04 -9.80
C THR A 83 -5.74 -11.84 -9.26
N ASP A 84 -4.95 -12.41 -10.13
CA ASP A 84 -3.65 -12.98 -9.81
C ASP A 84 -2.51 -12.20 -10.48
N GLN A 85 -1.30 -12.50 -10.10
CA GLN A 85 -0.12 -11.82 -10.61
C GLN A 85 0.10 -12.07 -12.11
N ARG A 86 -0.23 -13.26 -12.59
CA ARG A 86 -0.08 -13.62 -14.03
C ARG A 86 -1.00 -12.76 -14.89
N PHE A 87 -2.20 -12.47 -14.40
CA PHE A 87 -3.12 -11.57 -15.10
C PHE A 87 -2.52 -10.16 -15.22
N LEU A 88 -2.00 -9.58 -14.11
CA LEU A 88 -1.40 -8.25 -14.13
C LEU A 88 -0.19 -8.18 -15.07
N LEU A 89 0.67 -9.19 -15.03
CA LEU A 89 1.82 -9.29 -15.93
C LEU A 89 1.38 -9.37 -17.40
N LYS A 90 0.44 -10.25 -17.72
CA LYS A 90 -0.03 -10.48 -19.10
C LYS A 90 -0.78 -9.27 -19.65
N GLN A 91 -1.64 -8.66 -18.86
CA GLN A 91 -2.53 -7.59 -19.30
C GLN A 91 -1.87 -6.21 -19.31
N PHE A 92 -0.98 -5.95 -18.35
CA PHE A 92 -0.41 -4.62 -18.11
C PHE A 92 1.12 -4.58 -18.15
N GLY A 93 1.80 -5.71 -18.34
CA GLY A 93 3.26 -5.78 -18.35
C GLY A 93 3.92 -5.49 -16.98
N ILE A 94 3.19 -5.67 -15.90
CA ILE A 94 3.62 -5.24 -14.57
C ILE A 94 4.42 -6.36 -13.88
N SER A 95 5.55 -5.97 -13.26
CA SER A 95 6.53 -6.86 -12.65
C SER A 95 6.05 -7.60 -11.38
N ASP A 96 6.84 -8.61 -11.00
CA ASP A 96 6.56 -9.63 -9.97
C ASP A 96 6.34 -9.15 -8.51
N HIS A 97 6.34 -7.85 -8.21
CA HIS A 97 6.19 -7.34 -6.84
C HIS A 97 5.03 -6.37 -6.65
N THR A 98 4.08 -6.37 -7.59
CA THR A 98 2.91 -5.50 -7.53
C THR A 98 1.76 -6.21 -6.80
N PHE A 99 1.24 -5.59 -5.76
CA PHE A 99 0.12 -6.11 -4.96
C PHE A 99 -1.24 -5.63 -5.46
N GLY A 100 -1.27 -4.51 -6.15
CA GLY A 100 -2.46 -3.90 -6.73
C GLY A 100 -2.10 -2.98 -7.90
N LEU A 101 -3.13 -2.51 -8.57
CA LEU A 101 -3.01 -1.58 -9.70
C LEU A 101 -4.28 -0.78 -9.88
N TYR A 102 -4.18 0.54 -9.87
CA TYR A 102 -5.23 1.40 -10.38
C TYR A 102 -5.06 1.61 -11.89
N THR A 103 -6.13 1.40 -12.64
CA THR A 103 -6.16 1.66 -14.09
C THR A 103 -7.34 2.55 -14.45
N ASP A 104 -7.13 3.31 -15.50
CA ASP A 104 -8.16 4.11 -16.14
C ASP A 104 -8.08 3.91 -17.65
N THR A 105 -9.13 3.34 -18.22
CA THR A 105 -9.25 3.09 -19.67
C THR A 105 -10.12 4.16 -20.36
N GLY A 106 -10.53 5.21 -19.64
CA GLY A 106 -11.48 6.21 -20.10
C GLY A 106 -12.94 5.81 -19.85
N ASP A 107 -13.31 4.58 -20.14
CA ASP A 107 -14.66 4.06 -19.92
C ASP A 107 -14.84 3.47 -18.51
N GLU A 108 -13.78 2.88 -17.96
CA GLU A 108 -13.83 2.20 -16.67
C GLU A 108 -12.57 2.48 -15.84
N GLU A 109 -12.78 2.84 -14.59
CA GLU A 109 -11.72 2.97 -13.60
C GLU A 109 -11.77 1.78 -12.64
N THR A 110 -10.65 1.08 -12.55
CA THR A 110 -10.60 -0.19 -11.82
C THR A 110 -9.37 -0.23 -10.91
N ILE A 111 -9.57 -0.69 -9.67
CA ILE A 111 -8.50 -1.12 -8.77
C ILE A 111 -8.44 -2.64 -8.79
N TYR A 112 -7.30 -3.16 -9.19
CA TYR A 112 -7.00 -4.59 -9.11
C TYR A 112 -6.23 -4.87 -7.81
N ILE A 113 -6.57 -5.96 -7.13
CA ILE A 113 -5.82 -6.47 -5.97
C ILE A 113 -5.54 -7.95 -6.22
N ILE A 114 -4.30 -8.39 -6.01
CA ILE A 114 -3.94 -9.79 -6.20
C ILE A 114 -4.41 -10.67 -5.03
N THR A 115 -4.75 -11.91 -5.35
CA THR A 115 -5.11 -12.93 -4.35
C THR A 115 -3.88 -13.45 -3.60
N GLY A 116 -4.12 -14.09 -2.45
CA GLY A 116 -3.05 -14.77 -1.69
C GLY A 116 -2.11 -13.83 -0.94
N ILE A 117 -2.49 -12.56 -0.77
CA ILE A 117 -1.75 -11.60 0.07
C ILE A 117 -2.43 -11.43 1.42
N ALA A 118 -1.64 -11.14 2.45
CA ALA A 118 -2.15 -10.88 3.79
C ALA A 118 -3.19 -9.76 3.80
N LYS A 119 -4.19 -9.88 4.66
CA LYS A 119 -5.25 -8.88 4.84
C LYS A 119 -4.70 -7.46 5.02
N ASP A 120 -3.69 -7.30 5.89
CA ASP A 120 -3.09 -5.99 6.15
C ASP A 120 -2.41 -5.42 4.91
N ARG A 121 -1.70 -6.27 4.13
CA ARG A 121 -1.10 -5.87 2.84
C ARG A 121 -2.16 -5.42 1.86
N ALA A 122 -3.24 -6.19 1.69
CA ALA A 122 -4.33 -5.81 0.79
C ALA A 122 -4.98 -4.49 1.21
N TRP A 123 -5.10 -4.25 2.51
CA TRP A 123 -5.72 -3.03 3.02
C TRP A 123 -4.89 -1.78 2.72
N ILE A 124 -3.57 -1.83 2.97
CA ILE A 124 -2.68 -0.71 2.62
C ILE A 124 -2.55 -0.53 1.10
N THR A 125 -2.55 -1.62 0.33
CA THR A 125 -2.57 -1.55 -1.13
C THR A 125 -3.84 -0.87 -1.64
N LEU A 126 -5.01 -1.20 -1.09
CA LEU A 126 -6.26 -0.50 -1.42
C LEU A 126 -6.18 1.00 -1.17
N ALA A 127 -5.57 1.42 -0.04
CA ALA A 127 -5.40 2.84 0.25
C ALA A 127 -4.45 3.51 -0.75
N HIS A 128 -3.37 2.84 -1.12
CA HIS A 128 -2.42 3.30 -2.13
C HIS A 128 -3.12 3.53 -3.49
N GLU A 129 -3.78 2.50 -4.02
CA GLU A 129 -4.45 2.58 -5.33
C GLU A 129 -5.64 3.55 -5.32
N LEU A 130 -6.39 3.63 -4.23
CA LEU A 130 -7.47 4.61 -4.08
C LEU A 130 -6.94 6.04 -4.00
N THR A 131 -5.71 6.22 -3.53
CA THR A 131 -5.04 7.53 -3.56
C THR A 131 -4.76 7.95 -4.99
N HIS A 132 -4.27 7.08 -5.87
CA HIS A 132 -4.08 7.40 -7.29
C HIS A 132 -5.40 7.77 -7.99
N PHE A 133 -6.48 7.04 -7.69
CA PHE A 133 -7.81 7.42 -8.17
C PHE A 133 -8.23 8.82 -7.70
N TRP A 134 -7.92 9.20 -6.46
CA TRP A 134 -8.21 10.52 -5.92
C TRP A 134 -7.30 11.60 -6.51
N GLN A 135 -5.99 11.34 -6.63
CA GLN A 135 -4.99 12.25 -7.20
C GLN A 135 -5.35 12.67 -8.62
N LYS A 136 -5.76 11.73 -9.46
CA LYS A 136 -6.17 12.01 -10.84
C LYS A 136 -7.20 13.13 -10.95
N ARG A 137 -8.05 13.30 -9.94
CA ARG A 137 -9.17 14.25 -9.95
C ARG A 137 -8.91 15.53 -9.16
N ASN A 138 -7.95 15.50 -8.28
CA ASN A 138 -7.78 16.55 -7.29
C ASN A 138 -6.38 17.20 -7.29
N CYS A 139 -5.43 16.60 -8.00
CA CYS A 139 -4.05 17.04 -8.03
C CYS A 139 -3.64 17.50 -9.44
N PRO A 140 -2.59 18.32 -9.58
CA PRO A 140 -2.00 18.65 -10.88
C PRO A 140 -1.60 17.38 -11.66
N ASN A 141 -1.68 17.45 -12.98
CA ASN A 141 -1.21 16.40 -13.86
C ASN A 141 -0.42 17.05 -15.03
N PRO A 142 0.87 16.72 -15.20
CA PRO A 142 1.63 15.69 -14.45
C PRO A 142 2.13 16.18 -13.09
N GLN A 143 2.31 15.21 -12.17
CA GLN A 143 3.09 15.38 -10.94
C GLN A 143 4.40 14.59 -11.05
N ALA A 144 5.46 15.04 -10.37
CA ALA A 144 6.68 14.26 -10.25
C ALA A 144 6.39 12.91 -9.56
N LEU A 145 6.99 11.83 -10.06
CA LEU A 145 6.71 10.48 -9.62
C LEU A 145 6.93 10.31 -8.09
N VAL A 146 7.96 10.93 -7.54
CA VAL A 146 8.24 10.91 -6.11
C VAL A 146 7.14 11.57 -5.27
N LEU A 147 6.46 12.57 -5.80
CA LEU A 147 5.31 13.20 -5.14
C LEU A 147 4.07 12.33 -5.29
N LEU A 148 3.82 11.81 -6.49
CA LEU A 148 2.69 10.96 -6.79
C LEU A 148 2.68 9.71 -5.91
N GLU A 149 3.76 8.93 -5.96
CA GLU A 149 3.90 7.66 -5.22
C GLU A 149 4.10 7.91 -3.72
N GLY A 150 4.85 8.94 -3.36
CA GLY A 150 5.08 9.31 -1.95
C GLY A 150 3.80 9.67 -1.22
N PHE A 151 2.89 10.41 -1.86
CA PHE A 151 1.59 10.73 -1.27
C PHE A 151 0.69 9.48 -1.15
N ALA A 152 0.72 8.58 -2.13
CA ALA A 152 -0.02 7.33 -2.07
C ALA A 152 0.51 6.42 -0.95
N GLU A 153 1.83 6.31 -0.81
CA GLU A 153 2.48 5.52 0.25
C GLU A 153 2.23 6.13 1.64
N TRP A 154 2.29 7.48 1.77
CA TRP A 154 1.95 8.17 3.00
C TRP A 154 0.48 7.94 3.40
N THR A 155 -0.45 7.99 2.46
CA THR A 155 -1.87 7.72 2.74
C THR A 155 -2.09 6.29 3.19
N ALA A 156 -1.42 5.31 2.57
CA ALA A 156 -1.42 3.92 2.99
C ALA A 156 -0.84 3.75 4.41
N TYR A 157 0.25 4.46 4.72
CA TYR A 157 0.83 4.49 6.06
C TYR A 157 -0.15 5.07 7.10
N LYS A 158 -0.84 6.16 6.79
CA LYS A 158 -1.85 6.77 7.70
C LYS A 158 -3.04 5.85 7.93
N LEU A 159 -3.48 5.08 6.93
CA LEU A 159 -4.50 4.05 7.12
C LEU A 159 -3.99 2.94 8.04
N ALA A 160 -2.75 2.48 7.86
CA ALA A 160 -2.15 1.47 8.71
C ALA A 160 -2.04 1.94 10.17
N GLU A 161 -1.61 3.19 10.38
CA GLU A 161 -1.52 3.82 11.69
C GLU A 161 -2.91 3.92 12.36
N HIS A 162 -3.92 4.40 11.64
CA HIS A 162 -5.28 4.53 12.14
C HIS A 162 -5.89 3.20 12.60
N ASN A 163 -5.53 2.10 11.95
CA ASN A 163 -6.04 0.76 12.25
C ASN A 163 -5.07 -0.10 13.08
N ALA A 164 -4.00 0.49 13.62
CA ALA A 164 -2.96 -0.18 14.41
C ALA A 164 -2.37 -1.42 13.70
N LEU A 165 -2.16 -1.32 12.38
CA LEU A 165 -1.58 -2.39 11.56
C LEU A 165 -0.05 -2.33 11.62
N HIS A 166 0.53 -2.66 12.78
CA HIS A 166 1.98 -2.50 13.05
C HIS A 166 2.88 -3.18 12.00
N ARG A 167 2.51 -4.40 11.57
CA ARG A 167 3.30 -5.12 10.54
C ARG A 167 3.26 -4.42 9.18
N ALA A 168 2.13 -3.84 8.81
CA ALA A 168 2.00 -3.06 7.58
C ALA A 168 2.81 -1.77 7.66
N MET A 169 2.75 -1.04 8.77
CA MET A 169 3.57 0.17 9.00
C MET A 169 5.06 -0.14 8.88
N LEU A 170 5.52 -1.23 9.52
CA LEU A 170 6.91 -1.67 9.42
C LEU A 170 7.30 -2.03 7.99
N SER A 171 6.43 -2.74 7.28
CA SER A 171 6.66 -3.10 5.88
C SER A 171 6.78 -1.89 4.96
N ILE A 172 5.93 -0.88 5.15
CA ILE A 172 5.98 0.39 4.40
C ILE A 172 7.30 1.12 4.69
N ARG A 173 7.67 1.30 5.95
CA ARG A 173 8.91 1.99 6.35
C ARG A 173 10.18 1.28 5.88
N ARG A 174 10.15 -0.03 5.72
CA ARG A 174 11.29 -0.84 5.22
C ARG A 174 11.35 -0.95 3.71
N ASN A 175 10.38 -0.44 3.00
CA ASN A 175 10.44 -0.37 1.55
C ASN A 175 11.50 0.67 1.14
N VAL A 176 12.62 0.18 0.58
CA VAL A 176 13.73 1.03 0.11
C VAL A 176 13.65 1.33 -1.38
N ALA A 177 12.60 0.86 -2.05
CA ALA A 177 12.41 1.08 -3.47
C ALA A 177 12.04 2.55 -3.74
N GLU A 178 12.75 3.16 -4.70
CA GLU A 178 12.38 4.49 -5.17
C GLU A 178 11.26 4.38 -6.22
N PRO A 179 10.35 5.35 -6.27
CA PRO A 179 10.33 6.63 -5.52
C PRO A 179 9.57 6.58 -4.17
N TYR A 180 9.11 5.41 -3.75
CA TYR A 180 8.26 5.23 -2.56
C TYR A 180 8.96 5.66 -1.28
N HIS A 181 10.22 5.24 -1.10
CA HIS A 181 11.00 5.53 0.10
C HIS A 181 11.20 7.03 0.31
N THR A 182 11.79 7.69 -0.68
CA THR A 182 12.03 9.15 -0.61
C THR A 182 10.74 9.92 -0.45
N GLY A 183 9.69 9.54 -1.20
CA GLY A 183 8.39 10.17 -1.13
C GLY A 183 7.73 10.04 0.24
N LEU A 184 7.68 8.83 0.81
CA LEU A 184 7.12 8.62 2.16
C LEU A 184 7.81 9.50 3.21
N HIS A 185 9.16 9.49 3.24
CA HIS A 185 9.93 10.27 4.22
C HIS A 185 9.70 11.77 4.07
N ALA A 186 9.61 12.28 2.85
CA ALA A 186 9.28 13.68 2.58
C ALA A 186 7.89 14.04 3.14
N PHE A 187 6.87 13.19 2.89
CA PHE A 187 5.53 13.46 3.37
C PHE A 187 5.37 13.29 4.89
N LEU A 188 6.08 12.37 5.53
CA LEU A 188 6.13 12.27 6.99
C LEU A 188 6.78 13.52 7.62
N GLY A 189 7.88 14.00 7.05
CA GLY A 189 8.52 15.25 7.49
C GLY A 189 7.65 16.48 7.25
N LEU A 190 6.91 16.52 6.16
CA LEU A 190 5.96 17.58 5.86
C LEU A 190 4.79 17.57 6.85
N GLU A 191 4.24 16.39 7.17
CA GLU A 191 3.17 16.23 8.15
C GLU A 191 3.53 16.81 9.53
N GLN A 192 4.75 16.61 9.99
CA GLN A 192 5.23 17.20 11.24
C GLN A 192 5.18 18.74 11.24
N LYS A 193 5.35 19.36 10.08
CA LYS A 193 5.39 20.82 9.93
C LYS A 193 3.99 21.44 9.75
N ILE A 194 3.15 20.81 8.95
CA ILE A 194 1.87 21.42 8.49
C ILE A 194 0.63 20.56 8.78
N GLY A 195 0.80 19.41 9.41
CA GLY A 195 -0.29 18.50 9.76
C GLY A 195 -0.92 17.79 8.56
N ILE A 196 -1.80 16.83 8.83
CA ILE A 196 -2.44 15.99 7.79
C ILE A 196 -3.16 16.84 6.71
N GLN A 197 -3.94 17.84 7.12
CA GLN A 197 -4.69 18.64 6.15
C GLN A 197 -3.79 19.55 5.32
N GLY A 198 -2.68 20.01 5.88
CA GLY A 198 -1.64 20.74 5.16
C GLY A 198 -0.98 19.87 4.09
N VAL A 199 -0.66 18.60 4.43
CA VAL A 199 -0.11 17.62 3.47
C VAL A 199 -1.06 17.38 2.29
N ILE A 200 -2.35 17.17 2.57
CA ILE A 200 -3.36 16.96 1.51
C ILE A 200 -3.49 18.21 0.62
N LYS A 201 -3.45 19.41 1.21
CA LYS A 201 -3.44 20.66 0.45
C LYS A 201 -2.20 20.75 -0.42
N TYR A 202 -1.01 20.44 0.11
CA TYR A 202 0.25 20.40 -0.61
C TYR A 202 0.17 19.48 -1.83
N ALA A 203 -0.27 18.23 -1.66
CA ALA A 203 -0.43 17.29 -2.77
C ALA A 203 -1.39 17.80 -3.87
N ARG A 204 -2.37 18.64 -3.52
CA ARG A 204 -3.33 19.23 -4.47
C ARG A 204 -2.79 20.41 -5.26
N THR A 205 -1.72 21.03 -4.82
CA THR A 205 -1.20 22.26 -5.44
C THR A 205 0.16 22.08 -6.09
N GLU A 206 0.96 21.17 -5.58
CA GLU A 206 2.34 21.01 -6.00
C GLU A 206 2.50 19.95 -7.10
N THR A 207 3.48 20.19 -7.98
CA THR A 207 3.87 19.27 -9.05
C THR A 207 5.12 18.45 -8.72
N GLY A 208 5.87 18.84 -7.68
CA GLY A 208 7.09 18.19 -7.21
C GLY A 208 7.31 18.44 -5.73
N LEU A 209 8.25 17.70 -5.12
CA LEU A 209 8.72 18.00 -3.78
C LEU A 209 9.49 19.32 -3.81
N GLY A 210 9.10 20.31 -3.00
CA GLY A 210 9.86 21.53 -2.80
C GLY A 210 11.27 21.23 -2.28
N GLN A 211 12.25 21.99 -2.74
CA GLN A 211 13.62 21.94 -2.23
C GLN A 211 13.69 22.46 -0.80
#